data_b7121ad26ee8f36bf107a7c4245fece9
#
_entry.id   b7121ad26ee8f36bf107a7c4245fece9
#
_cell.length_a   1.000
_cell.length_b   1.000
_cell.length_c   1.000
_cell.angle_alpha   90.00
_cell.angle_beta   90.00
_cell.angle_gamma   90.00
#
_symmetry.space_group_name_H-M   'P 1'
#
loop_
_entity.id
_entity.type
_entity.pdbx_description
1 polymer ?
#
loop_
_entity_poly.entity_id
_entity_poly.type
_entity_poly.pdbx_seq_one_letter_code
_entity_poly.pdbx_strand_id
1 'polypeptide(L)'
;MTQDKLKIHPMTIESARQVLSDAGYFTGNLWHVDDVKGRFECDDDTAQEILQLALTNEYTMECIHHSIKHLAELNDLNPTEQ
;
A
#
# COMPACT_ATOMS: atom_id res chain seq x y z
N MET A 1 23.87 6.12 15.39
CA MET A 1 23.25 7.06 14.92
C MET A 1 21.83 6.86 14.77
N THR A 2 21.12 7.63 15.15
CA THR A 2 19.80 7.49 15.06
C THR A 2 19.31 7.84 13.77
N GLN A 3 18.71 6.94 13.17
CA GLN A 3 18.20 7.20 11.90
C GLN A 3 16.75 7.34 12.04
N ASP A 4 16.26 8.43 11.76
CA ASP A 4 14.83 8.60 11.74
C ASP A 4 14.34 7.95 10.46
N LYS A 5 13.62 6.87 10.59
CA LYS A 5 13.20 6.12 9.42
C LYS A 5 12.22 6.89 8.54
N LEU A 6 11.71 8.03 9.04
CA LEU A 6 10.81 8.84 8.24
C LEU A 6 11.53 9.98 7.54
N LYS A 7 12.86 10.08 7.73
CA LYS A 7 13.61 11.12 7.05
C LYS A 7 14.33 10.56 5.85
N ILE A 8 13.56 10.22 4.85
CA ILE A 8 14.11 9.64 3.64
C ILE A 8 14.16 10.71 2.57
N HIS A 9 15.30 10.80 1.91
CA HIS A 9 15.47 11.79 0.86
C HIS A 9 14.45 11.56 -0.24
N PRO A 10 13.81 12.61 -0.76
CA PRO A 10 12.78 12.45 -1.79
C PRO A 10 13.25 11.68 -3.02
N MET A 11 14.51 11.88 -3.43
CA MET A 11 15.01 11.14 -4.58
C MET A 11 15.10 9.66 -4.28
N THR A 12 15.40 9.32 -3.02
CA THR A 12 15.44 7.91 -2.62
C THR A 12 14.05 7.29 -2.70
N ILE A 13 13.04 8.05 -2.30
CA ILE A 13 11.66 7.57 -2.39
C ILE A 13 11.29 7.32 -3.84
N GLU A 14 11.63 8.25 -4.72
CA GLU A 14 11.30 8.08 -6.13
C GLU A 14 12.04 6.88 -6.73
N SER A 15 13.30 6.70 -6.35
CA SER A 15 14.07 5.57 -6.85
C SER A 15 13.45 4.25 -6.38
N ALA A 16 13.05 4.17 -5.13
CA ALA A 16 12.43 2.97 -4.61
C ALA A 16 11.12 2.68 -5.32
N ARG A 17 10.32 3.73 -5.54
CA ARG A 17 9.06 3.58 -6.24
C ARG A 17 9.28 3.05 -7.66
N GLN A 18 10.32 3.57 -8.33
CA GLN A 18 10.61 3.15 -9.69
C GLN A 18 11.03 1.69 -9.74
N VAL A 19 11.86 1.27 -8.80
CA VAL A 19 12.29 -0.13 -8.75
C VAL A 19 11.09 -1.05 -8.59
N LEU A 20 10.17 -0.70 -7.68
CA LEU A 20 8.99 -1.51 -7.46
C LEU A 20 8.10 -1.53 -8.69
N SER A 21 7.93 -0.38 -9.31
CA SER A 21 7.09 -0.29 -10.51
C SER A 21 7.67 -1.14 -11.63
N ASP A 22 8.99 -1.10 -11.80
CA ASP A 22 9.65 -1.90 -12.84
C ASP A 22 9.49 -3.38 -12.58
N ALA A 23 9.36 -3.77 -11.32
CA ALA A 23 9.15 -5.17 -10.97
C ALA A 23 7.70 -5.60 -11.07
N GLY A 24 6.81 -4.68 -11.43
CA GLY A 24 5.41 -5.04 -11.63
C GLY A 24 4.48 -4.69 -10.48
N TYR A 25 4.97 -3.99 -9.48
CA TYR A 25 4.11 -3.58 -8.37
C TYR A 25 3.39 -2.28 -8.70
N PHE A 26 2.16 -2.17 -8.22
CA PHE A 26 1.43 -0.92 -8.36
C PHE A 26 1.90 0.04 -7.29
N THR A 27 2.38 1.20 -7.70
CA THR A 27 2.93 2.18 -6.76
C THR A 27 2.18 3.50 -6.79
N GLY A 28 0.95 3.48 -7.31
CA GLY A 28 0.19 4.71 -7.46
C GLY A 28 -0.38 5.24 -6.16
N ASN A 29 -0.60 4.39 -5.16
CA ASN A 29 -1.10 4.86 -3.88
C ASN A 29 -0.40 4.13 -2.75
N LEU A 30 0.75 4.64 -2.38
CA LEU A 30 1.50 4.12 -1.26
C LEU A 30 1.00 4.83 0.00
N TRP A 31 0.75 4.05 1.05
CA TRP A 31 0.19 4.58 2.29
C TRP A 31 1.30 4.97 3.24
N HIS A 32 1.08 6.03 3.97
CA HIS A 32 2.08 6.60 4.87
C HIS A 32 1.43 6.85 6.23
N VAL A 33 2.27 6.94 7.27
CA VAL A 33 1.73 7.19 8.61
C VAL A 33 0.91 8.47 8.67
N ASP A 34 1.20 9.42 7.79
CA ASP A 34 0.42 10.65 7.75
C ASP A 34 -1.02 10.42 7.33
N ASP A 35 -1.30 9.33 6.65
CA ASP A 35 -2.68 9.01 6.28
C ASP A 35 -3.52 8.67 7.49
N VAL A 36 -2.88 8.22 8.57
CA VAL A 36 -3.58 7.99 9.82
C VAL A 36 -3.53 9.24 10.68
N LYS A 37 -2.34 9.83 10.82
CA LYS A 37 -2.15 10.95 11.71
C LYS A 37 -2.88 12.20 11.26
N GLY A 38 -3.23 12.28 10.02
CA GLY A 38 -4.03 13.39 9.52
C GLY A 38 -5.48 13.33 9.98
N ARG A 39 -5.91 12.18 10.48
CA ARG A 39 -7.28 11.99 10.92
C ARG A 39 -7.41 11.70 12.40
N PHE A 40 -6.36 11.13 13.00
CA PHE A 40 -6.39 10.71 14.39
C PHE A 40 -5.10 11.08 15.07
N GLU A 41 -5.17 11.43 16.35
CA GLU A 41 -3.99 11.77 17.11
C GLU A 41 -3.31 10.50 17.59
N CYS A 42 -2.08 10.29 17.16
CA CYS A 42 -1.31 9.14 17.60
C CYS A 42 0.15 9.35 17.21
N ASP A 43 1.02 8.51 17.76
CA ASP A 43 2.43 8.59 17.37
C ASP A 43 2.67 7.75 16.12
N ASP A 44 3.91 7.79 15.63
CA ASP A 44 4.24 7.10 14.38
C ASP A 44 4.10 5.61 14.50
N ASP A 45 4.50 5.05 15.65
CA ASP A 45 4.43 3.60 15.82
C ASP A 45 2.97 3.12 15.80
N THR A 46 2.10 3.86 16.46
CA THR A 46 0.68 3.51 16.46
C THR A 46 0.11 3.66 15.06
N ALA A 47 0.47 4.73 14.36
CA ALA A 47 -0.02 4.95 13.00
C ALA A 47 0.43 3.83 12.08
N GLN A 48 1.67 3.37 12.22
CA GLN A 48 2.15 2.25 11.41
C GLN A 48 1.38 0.98 11.69
N GLU A 49 1.11 0.72 12.96
CA GLU A 49 0.35 -0.46 13.34
C GLU A 49 -1.06 -0.42 12.75
N ILE A 50 -1.69 0.76 12.80
CA ILE A 50 -3.03 0.92 12.24
C ILE A 50 -3.01 0.68 10.73
N LEU A 51 -2.01 1.21 10.04
CA LEU A 51 -1.89 0.98 8.61
C LEU A 51 -1.74 -0.51 8.31
N GLN A 52 -0.87 -1.18 9.05
CA GLN A 52 -0.66 -2.59 8.81
C GLN A 52 -1.95 -3.37 8.99
N LEU A 53 -2.67 -3.10 10.07
CA LEU A 53 -3.92 -3.81 10.33
C LEU A 53 -4.99 -3.46 9.31
N ALA A 54 -5.06 -2.20 8.92
CA ALA A 54 -6.09 -1.76 7.99
C ALA A 54 -5.88 -2.34 6.59
N LEU A 55 -4.61 -2.49 6.20
CA LEU A 55 -4.31 -2.90 4.84
C LEU A 55 -4.11 -4.40 4.68
N THR A 56 -4.11 -5.14 5.79
CA THR A 56 -3.88 -6.58 5.70
C THR A 56 -4.95 -7.43 6.35
N ASN A 57 -6.01 -6.82 6.90
CA ASN A 57 -7.05 -7.63 7.52
C ASN A 57 -7.86 -8.34 6.44
N GLU A 58 -8.57 -9.37 6.88
CA GLU A 58 -9.28 -10.24 5.95
C GLU A 58 -10.33 -9.50 5.15
N TYR A 59 -11.04 -8.60 5.79
CA TYR A 59 -12.08 -7.84 5.10
C TYR A 59 -11.49 -7.01 3.96
N THR A 60 -10.40 -6.30 4.25
CA THR A 60 -9.76 -5.47 3.23
C THR A 60 -9.25 -6.32 2.07
N MET A 61 -8.62 -7.45 2.39
CA MET A 61 -8.09 -8.31 1.35
C MET A 61 -9.21 -8.87 0.48
N GLU A 62 -10.32 -9.24 1.08
CA GLU A 62 -11.45 -9.73 0.30
C GLU A 62 -12.02 -8.66 -0.61
N CYS A 63 -12.09 -7.43 -0.12
CA CYS A 63 -12.58 -6.33 -0.96
C CYS A 63 -11.68 -6.09 -2.15
N ILE A 64 -10.36 -6.16 -1.93
CA ILE A 64 -9.42 -5.95 -3.02
C ILE A 64 -9.54 -7.07 -4.05
N HIS A 65 -9.58 -8.32 -3.59
CA HIS A 65 -9.71 -9.44 -4.50
C HIS A 65 -11.03 -9.40 -5.27
N HIS A 66 -12.10 -8.98 -4.59
CA HIS A 66 -13.38 -8.85 -5.24
C HIS A 66 -13.32 -7.77 -6.33
N SER A 67 -12.67 -6.65 -6.05
CA SER A 67 -12.53 -5.60 -7.05
C SER A 67 -11.72 -6.07 -8.25
N ILE A 68 -10.65 -6.83 -7.99
CA ILE A 68 -9.84 -7.36 -9.09
C ILE A 68 -10.69 -8.27 -9.97
N LYS A 69 -11.47 -9.15 -9.34
CA LYS A 69 -12.31 -10.07 -10.09
C LYS A 69 -13.35 -9.32 -10.92
N HIS A 70 -14.00 -8.35 -10.29
CA HIS A 70 -15.04 -7.58 -10.97
C HIS A 70 -14.50 -6.84 -12.19
N LEU A 71 -13.36 -6.15 -12.00
CA LEU A 71 -12.78 -5.39 -13.10
C LEU A 71 -12.22 -6.28 -14.18
N ALA A 72 -11.69 -7.44 -13.79
CA ALA A 72 -11.20 -8.40 -14.79
C ALA A 72 -12.36 -8.89 -15.65
N GLU A 73 -13.51 -9.18 -15.03
CA GLU A 73 -14.66 -9.65 -15.76
C GLU A 73 -15.22 -8.57 -16.70
N LEU A 74 -15.17 -7.32 -16.26
CA LEU A 74 -15.58 -6.22 -17.12
C LEU A 74 -14.69 -6.09 -18.34
N ASN A 75 -13.47 -6.57 -18.26
CA ASN A 75 -12.51 -6.53 -19.36
C ASN A 75 -12.41 -7.87 -20.08
N ASP A 76 -13.36 -8.75 -19.81
CA ASP A 76 -13.46 -10.04 -20.52
C ASP A 76 -12.24 -10.93 -20.33
N LEU A 77 -11.61 -10.84 -19.15
CA LEU A 77 -10.47 -11.69 -18.86
C LEU A 77 -10.96 -13.01 -18.30
N ASN A 78 -10.30 -14.09 -18.72
CA ASN A 78 -10.63 -15.43 -18.25
C ASN A 78 -9.80 -15.76 -17.02
N PRO A 79 -10.38 -16.52 -16.07
CA PRO A 79 -9.60 -16.94 -14.91
C PRO A 79 -8.44 -17.83 -15.33
N THR A 80 -7.35 -17.71 -14.59
CA THR A 80 -6.23 -18.59 -14.80
C THR A 80 -6.56 -19.95 -14.22
N GLU A 81 -6.27 -21.00 -14.96
CA GLU A 81 -6.50 -22.35 -14.47
C GLU A 81 -5.34 -22.77 -13.59
N GLN A 82 -5.66 -23.33 -12.45
CA GLN A 82 -4.66 -23.76 -11.49
C GLN A 82 -4.72 -25.24 -11.25
#